data_5fdb6ebfca563e0e51fe3a02ed779869
#
_entry.id   5fdb6ebfca563e0e51fe3a02ed779869
#
_cell.length_a   1.000
_cell.length_b   1.000
_cell.length_c   1.000
_cell.angle_alpha   90.00
_cell.angle_beta   90.00
_cell.angle_gamma   90.00
#
_symmetry.space_group_name_H-M   'P 1'
#
loop_
_entity.id
_entity.type
_entity.pdbx_description
1 polymer ?
#
loop_
_entity_poly.entity_id
_entity_poly.type
_entity_poly.pdbx_seq_one_letter_code
_entity_poly.pdbx_strand_id
1 'polypeptide(L)'
;MRLAERGVDLIVPEASYAQPLDREPAAIAWHDLDRTVDGLGTDGLAWKRLFEPLVENSAPLVDLSLGDKRSAPPSMLDPTTLITAARFGKALVQLGSETWDSPLHTERGRALLTGVAAHASGRLPSFGAAGTALLLATLGHVGGWPIPRGGSGAITAALIEDLIEHGGRIETGTPVASAGDIPPTRVLLLDTSANTAAAILGDHLPPRVSRALKHFPHGGGAAKVDLVLSDAIPWRDAEVGLAGTQHLGGTRRQMALAEADVMKGHTPDRPVVLVSDPTIADPTRARHGLRPIWAYAHVAFDDPRDPTELVLSQIERFAPGFRDLVVDCRGVSAHDMVHHNPALVGGDIGLGRLSMWNLVARPTPAFNPYHLAGGTYLCSSATPPGPGVHGMSGWHAARRVLHREFGLTATLDLSPQPHMQIV
;
A
#
# COMPACT_ATOMS: atom_id res chain seq x y z
N MET A 1 7.46 2.81 -16.47
CA MET A 1 6.37 3.67 -17.02
C MET A 1 6.73 5.14 -16.98
N ARG A 2 7.67 5.72 -17.16
CA ARG A 2 8.08 7.14 -17.27
C ARG A 2 6.93 8.14 -17.01
N LEU A 3 6.33 8.08 -15.81
CA LEU A 3 5.15 8.91 -15.45
C LEU A 3 5.39 10.41 -15.65
N ALA A 4 6.61 10.89 -15.38
CA ALA A 4 6.96 12.31 -15.60
C ALA A 4 6.84 12.71 -17.09
N GLU A 5 7.23 11.83 -18.01
CA GLU A 5 7.11 12.05 -19.45
C GLU A 5 5.64 12.04 -19.93
N ARG A 6 4.73 11.52 -19.09
CA ARG A 6 3.28 11.52 -19.28
C ARG A 6 2.58 12.64 -18.51
N GLY A 7 3.33 13.66 -18.08
CA GLY A 7 2.78 14.83 -17.38
C GLY A 7 2.39 14.62 -15.93
N VAL A 8 2.75 13.49 -15.32
CA VAL A 8 2.52 13.28 -13.89
C VAL A 8 3.65 13.93 -13.08
N ASP A 9 3.35 15.05 -12.44
CA ASP A 9 4.26 15.74 -11.53
C ASP A 9 4.13 15.15 -10.12
N LEU A 10 5.23 14.59 -9.60
CA LEU A 10 5.32 13.99 -8.27
C LEU A 10 5.97 14.96 -7.30
N ILE A 11 5.24 15.34 -6.26
CA ILE A 11 5.71 16.26 -5.23
C ILE A 11 6.07 15.46 -4.00
N VAL A 12 7.29 15.68 -3.48
CA VAL A 12 7.80 14.99 -2.29
C VAL A 12 7.66 15.91 -1.09
N PRO A 13 6.91 15.52 -0.05
CA PRO A 13 6.89 16.25 1.21
C PRO A 13 8.25 16.15 1.93
N GLU A 14 8.56 17.12 2.78
CA GLU A 14 9.82 17.18 3.52
C GLU A 14 9.99 15.99 4.48
N ALA A 15 8.89 15.62 5.15
CA ALA A 15 8.79 14.41 5.95
C ALA A 15 7.89 13.38 5.26
N SER A 16 8.36 12.15 5.15
CA SER A 16 7.61 11.05 4.54
C SER A 16 6.42 10.64 5.41
N TYR A 17 6.66 10.45 6.71
CA TYR A 17 5.60 10.10 7.67
C TYR A 17 5.96 10.52 9.09
N ALA A 18 4.94 10.67 9.92
CA ALA A 18 5.05 11.04 11.33
C ALA A 18 4.27 10.10 12.24
N GLN A 19 4.78 9.92 13.44
CA GLN A 19 4.16 9.15 14.51
C GLN A 19 4.01 10.01 15.75
N PRO A 20 2.84 10.67 15.98
CA PRO A 20 2.60 11.41 17.21
C PRO A 20 2.41 10.45 18.40
N LEU A 21 2.83 10.91 19.56
CA LEU A 21 2.76 10.21 20.83
C LEU A 21 2.01 11.04 21.90
N ASP A 22 1.43 10.35 22.90
CA ASP A 22 0.61 11.02 23.93
C ASP A 22 1.45 11.91 24.87
N ARG A 23 2.66 11.46 25.22
CA ARG A 23 3.48 12.03 26.31
C ARG A 23 4.88 12.43 25.91
N GLU A 24 5.30 12.09 24.71
CA GLU A 24 6.62 12.37 24.17
C GLU A 24 6.48 13.19 22.88
N PRO A 25 7.53 13.91 22.45
CA PRO A 25 7.56 14.50 21.13
C PRO A 25 7.31 13.45 20.04
N ALA A 26 6.70 13.86 18.95
CA ALA A 26 6.47 12.98 17.83
C ALA A 26 7.79 12.41 17.26
N ALA A 27 7.73 11.26 16.66
CA ALA A 27 8.81 10.73 15.85
C ALA A 27 8.52 11.00 14.38
N ILE A 28 9.50 11.58 13.67
CA ILE A 28 9.35 11.99 12.27
C ILE A 28 10.36 11.22 11.42
N ALA A 29 9.86 10.61 10.34
CA ALA A 29 10.69 10.06 9.28
C ALA A 29 10.84 11.09 8.17
N TRP A 30 11.91 11.83 8.21
CA TRP A 30 12.28 12.79 7.17
C TRP A 30 12.69 12.04 5.90
N HIS A 31 12.54 12.68 4.74
CA HIS A 31 13.16 12.18 3.52
C HIS A 31 14.67 12.04 3.71
N ASP A 32 15.30 13.01 4.34
CA ASP A 32 16.70 12.96 4.77
C ASP A 32 16.87 11.96 5.93
N LEU A 33 17.67 10.91 5.70
CA LEU A 33 17.94 9.88 6.69
C LEU A 33 18.71 10.43 7.90
N ASP A 34 19.70 11.29 7.69
CA ASP A 34 20.51 11.82 8.79
C ASP A 34 19.67 12.75 9.69
N ARG A 35 18.75 13.52 9.13
CA ARG A 35 17.78 14.31 9.91
C ARG A 35 16.86 13.41 10.76
N THR A 36 16.45 12.26 10.24
CA THR A 36 15.69 11.26 11.02
C THR A 36 16.54 10.69 12.15
N VAL A 37 17.79 10.36 11.87
CA VAL A 37 18.76 9.85 12.86
C VAL A 37 18.94 10.84 14.00
N ASP A 38 19.19 12.11 13.69
CA ASP A 38 19.34 13.18 14.68
C ASP A 38 18.06 13.35 15.51
N GLY A 39 16.90 13.34 14.86
CA GLY A 39 15.60 13.47 15.51
C GLY A 39 15.27 12.32 16.47
N LEU A 40 15.76 11.10 16.21
CA LEU A 40 15.53 9.93 17.08
C LEU A 40 16.50 9.87 18.27
N GLY A 41 17.52 10.70 18.33
CA GLY A 41 18.45 10.78 19.45
C GLY A 41 19.15 9.45 19.73
N THR A 42 18.93 8.85 20.90
CA THR A 42 19.58 7.58 21.29
C THR A 42 19.32 6.41 20.35
N ASP A 43 18.18 6.40 19.65
CA ASP A 43 17.85 5.34 18.70
C ASP A 43 18.35 5.66 17.28
N GLY A 44 18.85 6.87 17.02
CA GLY A 44 19.26 7.30 15.69
C GLY A 44 20.30 6.38 15.06
N LEU A 45 21.36 6.01 15.79
CA LEU A 45 22.38 5.09 15.28
C LEU A 45 21.82 3.69 14.99
N ALA A 46 20.84 3.23 15.76
CA ALA A 46 20.20 1.93 15.51
C ALA A 46 19.34 2.00 14.24
N TRP A 47 18.62 3.10 14.05
CA TRP A 47 17.85 3.39 12.83
C TRP A 47 18.77 3.46 11.59
N LYS A 48 19.88 4.20 11.70
CA LYS A 48 20.87 4.31 10.61
C LYS A 48 21.43 2.94 10.22
N ARG A 49 21.87 2.14 11.19
CA ARG A 49 22.40 0.78 10.93
C ARG A 49 21.37 -0.13 10.23
N LEU A 50 20.08 0.05 10.51
CA LEU A 50 19.02 -0.73 9.89
C LEU A 50 18.76 -0.28 8.46
N PHE A 51 18.62 1.02 8.21
CA PHE A 51 18.10 1.54 6.96
C PHE A 51 19.16 2.01 5.96
N GLU A 52 20.31 2.58 6.38
CA GLU A 52 21.34 3.09 5.48
C GLU A 52 21.80 2.04 4.45
N PRO A 53 22.10 0.77 4.82
CA PRO A 53 22.51 -0.23 3.85
C PRO A 53 21.41 -0.61 2.84
N LEU A 54 20.14 -0.42 3.19
CA LEU A 54 18.98 -0.66 2.33
C LEU A 54 18.73 0.54 1.42
N VAL A 55 18.94 1.76 1.92
CA VAL A 55 18.85 3.01 1.15
C VAL A 55 19.90 3.04 0.06
N GLU A 56 21.17 2.75 0.40
CA GLU A 56 22.28 2.68 -0.55
C GLU A 56 22.08 1.60 -1.65
N ASN A 57 21.32 0.55 -1.33
CA ASN A 57 21.05 -0.57 -2.22
C ASN A 57 19.55 -0.74 -2.49
N SER A 58 18.84 0.37 -2.69
CA SER A 58 17.38 0.37 -2.84
C SER A 58 16.89 -0.34 -4.10
N ALA A 59 17.60 -0.27 -5.20
CA ALA A 59 17.21 -0.97 -6.42
C ALA A 59 17.19 -2.51 -6.24
N PRO A 60 18.25 -3.17 -5.73
CA PRO A 60 18.16 -4.57 -5.31
C PRO A 60 17.05 -4.88 -4.31
N LEU A 61 16.78 -4.00 -3.34
CA LEU A 61 15.72 -4.18 -2.38
C LEU A 61 14.34 -4.18 -3.07
N VAL A 62 14.11 -3.27 -4.01
CA VAL A 62 12.87 -3.20 -4.79
C VAL A 62 12.70 -4.48 -5.63
N ASP A 63 13.74 -4.93 -6.30
CA ASP A 63 13.71 -6.17 -7.09
C ASP A 63 13.41 -7.40 -6.22
N LEU A 64 13.99 -7.47 -5.02
CA LEU A 64 13.73 -8.54 -4.06
C LEU A 64 12.29 -8.50 -3.51
N SER A 65 11.75 -7.30 -3.27
CA SER A 65 10.44 -7.12 -2.65
C SER A 65 9.30 -7.18 -3.66
N LEU A 66 9.47 -6.54 -4.81
CA LEU A 66 8.42 -6.33 -5.83
C LEU A 66 8.67 -7.11 -7.12
N GLY A 67 9.78 -7.84 -7.23
CA GLY A 67 10.10 -8.68 -8.39
C GLY A 67 9.23 -9.93 -8.50
N ASP A 68 9.23 -10.55 -9.68
CA ASP A 68 8.62 -11.87 -9.87
C ASP A 68 9.52 -12.94 -9.24
N LYS A 69 9.21 -13.32 -8.01
CA LYS A 69 9.99 -14.27 -7.20
C LYS A 69 10.09 -15.69 -7.80
N ARG A 70 9.39 -15.96 -8.88
CA ARG A 70 9.37 -17.26 -9.55
C ARG A 70 10.08 -17.28 -10.90
N SER A 71 10.51 -16.13 -11.39
CA SER A 71 11.50 -15.99 -12.43
C SER A 71 12.69 -15.23 -11.84
N ALA A 72 13.63 -15.96 -11.22
CA ALA A 72 14.83 -15.35 -10.67
C ALA A 72 15.50 -14.48 -11.74
N PRO A 73 15.53 -13.14 -11.58
CA PRO A 73 16.20 -12.29 -12.55
C PRO A 73 17.71 -12.53 -12.49
N PRO A 74 18.47 -12.33 -13.58
CA PRO A 74 19.93 -12.46 -13.59
C PRO A 74 20.61 -11.61 -12.50
N SER A 75 20.01 -10.48 -12.11
CA SER A 75 20.47 -9.64 -10.99
C SER A 75 20.54 -10.37 -9.65
N MET A 76 19.83 -11.47 -9.46
CA MET A 76 19.92 -12.31 -8.24
C MET A 76 21.30 -12.96 -8.06
N LEU A 77 22.13 -13.04 -9.09
CA LEU A 77 23.48 -13.57 -9.01
C LEU A 77 24.53 -12.46 -8.77
N ASP A 78 24.13 -11.20 -8.79
CA ASP A 78 25.02 -10.09 -8.47
C ASP A 78 25.39 -10.10 -6.98
N PRO A 79 26.69 -9.95 -6.61
CA PRO A 79 27.14 -9.93 -5.23
C PRO A 79 26.43 -8.88 -4.35
N THR A 80 26.16 -7.69 -4.90
CA THR A 80 25.46 -6.61 -4.19
C THR A 80 24.03 -7.01 -3.86
N THR A 81 23.33 -7.65 -4.79
CA THR A 81 21.99 -8.18 -4.59
C THR A 81 21.96 -9.28 -3.53
N LEU A 82 22.96 -10.19 -3.55
CA LEU A 82 23.07 -11.26 -2.54
C LEU A 82 23.33 -10.69 -1.13
N ILE A 83 24.23 -9.70 -1.02
CA ILE A 83 24.50 -9.02 0.26
C ILE A 83 23.25 -8.30 0.75
N THR A 84 22.55 -7.58 -0.13
CA THR A 84 21.31 -6.87 0.21
C THR A 84 20.22 -7.88 0.63
N ALA A 85 20.08 -9.00 -0.07
CA ALA A 85 19.16 -10.07 0.31
C ALA A 85 19.45 -10.66 1.69
N ALA A 86 20.75 -10.87 2.00
CA ALA A 86 21.16 -11.37 3.32
C ALA A 86 20.85 -10.36 4.44
N ARG A 87 21.15 -9.07 4.21
CA ARG A 87 20.83 -7.97 5.15
C ARG A 87 19.31 -7.83 5.36
N PHE A 88 18.56 -7.78 4.27
CA PHE A 88 17.10 -7.72 4.30
C PHE A 88 16.52 -8.94 5.01
N GLY A 89 16.98 -10.15 4.69
CA GLY A 89 16.54 -11.39 5.34
C GLY A 89 16.83 -11.42 6.84
N LYS A 90 18.00 -10.97 7.27
CA LYS A 90 18.34 -10.82 8.68
C LYS A 90 17.40 -9.84 9.39
N ALA A 91 17.21 -8.65 8.82
CA ALA A 91 16.31 -7.64 9.34
C ALA A 91 14.85 -8.14 9.37
N LEU A 92 14.41 -8.84 8.32
CA LEU A 92 13.09 -9.44 8.23
C LEU A 92 12.83 -10.44 9.36
N VAL A 93 13.80 -11.33 9.64
CA VAL A 93 13.68 -12.30 10.75
C VAL A 93 13.61 -11.58 12.09
N GLN A 94 14.46 -10.60 12.31
CA GLN A 94 14.47 -9.82 13.56
C GLN A 94 13.16 -9.06 13.75
N LEU A 95 12.76 -8.23 12.78
CA LEU A 95 11.55 -7.40 12.86
C LEU A 95 10.25 -8.21 12.77
N GLY A 96 10.27 -9.40 12.20
CA GLY A 96 9.13 -10.30 12.11
C GLY A 96 8.90 -11.20 13.32
N SER A 97 9.77 -11.15 14.33
CA SER A 97 9.75 -12.00 15.53
C SER A 97 9.46 -11.19 16.79
N GLU A 98 9.43 -11.86 17.95
CA GLU A 98 9.21 -11.21 19.24
C GLU A 98 10.30 -10.20 19.65
N THR A 99 11.44 -10.23 18.96
CA THR A 99 12.56 -9.29 19.16
C THR A 99 12.55 -8.11 18.20
N TRP A 100 11.42 -7.84 17.55
CA TRP A 100 11.30 -6.92 16.44
C TRP A 100 11.73 -5.46 16.73
N ASP A 101 11.60 -5.02 17.97
CA ASP A 101 11.99 -3.68 18.40
C ASP A 101 13.29 -3.65 19.24
N SER A 102 13.98 -4.80 19.37
CA SER A 102 15.16 -4.91 20.23
C SER A 102 16.31 -3.93 19.94
N PRO A 103 16.52 -3.45 18.70
CA PRO A 103 17.54 -2.45 18.43
C PRO A 103 17.17 -1.04 18.92
N LEU A 104 15.88 -0.81 19.20
CA LEU A 104 15.32 0.49 19.56
C LEU A 104 14.99 0.50 21.08
N HIS A 105 15.34 1.60 21.73
CA HIS A 105 15.22 1.72 23.19
C HIS A 105 14.13 2.71 23.63
N THR A 106 13.82 3.69 22.78
CA THR A 106 12.81 4.72 23.07
C THR A 106 11.44 4.36 22.48
N GLU A 107 10.37 4.85 23.07
CA GLU A 107 9.03 4.70 22.47
C GLU A 107 8.92 5.44 21.13
N ARG A 108 9.67 6.54 20.94
CA ARG A 108 9.70 7.29 19.67
C ARG A 108 10.21 6.41 18.51
N GLY A 109 11.38 5.79 18.67
CA GLY A 109 11.94 4.92 17.64
C GLY A 109 11.07 3.69 17.40
N ARG A 110 10.59 3.05 18.48
CA ARG A 110 9.69 1.88 18.41
C ARG A 110 8.37 2.20 17.73
N ALA A 111 7.75 3.32 18.08
CA ALA A 111 6.46 3.72 17.53
C ALA A 111 6.59 4.12 16.04
N LEU A 112 7.68 4.81 15.66
CA LEU A 112 7.93 5.16 14.26
C LEU A 112 8.04 3.92 13.37
N LEU A 113 8.80 2.90 13.83
CA LEU A 113 8.92 1.62 13.12
C LEU A 113 7.58 0.87 13.08
N THR A 114 6.80 0.92 14.15
CA THR A 114 5.51 0.24 14.23
C THR A 114 4.47 0.87 13.34
N GLY A 115 4.43 2.21 13.27
CA GLY A 115 3.50 2.95 12.43
C GLY A 115 3.66 2.57 10.95
N VAL A 116 4.88 2.56 10.45
CA VAL A 116 5.12 2.12 9.06
C VAL A 116 4.86 0.62 8.86
N ALA A 117 5.09 -0.23 9.87
CA ALA A 117 4.77 -1.65 9.81
C ALA A 117 3.26 -1.92 9.74
N ALA A 118 2.46 -1.05 10.35
CA ALA A 118 0.99 -1.17 10.37
C ALA A 118 0.34 -1.09 8.98
N HIS A 119 1.03 -0.52 7.97
CA HIS A 119 0.56 -0.57 6.57
C HIS A 119 0.32 -2.01 6.05
N ALA A 120 0.84 -3.03 6.74
CA ALA A 120 0.54 -4.43 6.42
C ALA A 120 -0.89 -4.84 6.78
N SER A 121 -1.64 -4.03 7.53
CA SER A 121 -3.01 -4.30 8.03
C SER A 121 -3.12 -5.72 8.61
N GLY A 122 -2.25 -6.02 9.57
CA GLY A 122 -2.14 -7.37 10.15
C GLY A 122 -1.38 -7.39 11.46
N ARG A 123 -1.22 -8.60 12.05
CA ARG A 123 -0.55 -8.73 13.35
C ARG A 123 0.84 -8.11 13.38
N LEU A 124 1.14 -7.44 14.48
CA LEU A 124 2.43 -6.87 14.83
C LEU A 124 3.00 -7.55 16.09
N PRO A 125 4.21 -8.14 16.02
CA PRO A 125 5.05 -8.33 14.83
C PRO A 125 4.55 -9.43 13.89
N SER A 126 4.97 -9.37 12.65
CA SER A 126 4.87 -10.44 11.67
C SER A 126 5.86 -10.23 10.52
N PHE A 127 6.18 -11.28 9.78
CA PHE A 127 7.09 -11.15 8.63
C PHE A 127 6.51 -10.26 7.52
N GLY A 128 5.18 -10.27 7.32
CA GLY A 128 4.52 -9.37 6.39
C GLY A 128 4.70 -7.90 6.78
N ALA A 129 4.45 -7.59 8.05
CA ALA A 129 4.64 -6.25 8.60
C ALA A 129 6.12 -5.81 8.58
N ALA A 130 7.04 -6.72 8.89
CA ALA A 130 8.47 -6.45 8.81
C ALA A 130 8.93 -6.11 7.38
N GLY A 131 8.49 -6.90 6.40
CA GLY A 131 8.78 -6.63 4.98
C GLY A 131 8.22 -5.30 4.52
N THR A 132 6.99 -4.98 4.92
CA THR A 132 6.34 -3.71 4.65
C THR A 132 7.12 -2.54 5.26
N ALA A 133 7.50 -2.65 6.55
CA ALA A 133 8.27 -1.62 7.23
C ALA A 133 9.63 -1.38 6.58
N LEU A 134 10.38 -2.45 6.30
CA LEU A 134 11.68 -2.36 5.66
C LEU A 134 11.61 -1.70 4.27
N LEU A 135 10.62 -2.08 3.46
CA LEU A 135 10.46 -1.50 2.13
C LEU A 135 10.01 -0.04 2.20
N LEU A 136 8.91 0.24 2.91
CA LEU A 136 8.31 1.58 2.91
C LEU A 136 9.19 2.61 3.61
N ALA A 137 9.82 2.27 4.76
CA ALA A 137 10.73 3.20 5.42
C ALA A 137 11.99 3.46 4.57
N THR A 138 12.55 2.43 3.93
CA THR A 138 13.67 2.62 3.00
C THR A 138 13.29 3.56 1.86
N LEU A 139 12.16 3.32 1.20
CA LEU A 139 11.68 4.18 0.11
C LEU A 139 11.38 5.60 0.60
N GLY A 140 10.93 5.76 1.85
CA GLY A 140 10.75 7.05 2.50
C GLY A 140 12.04 7.87 2.59
N HIS A 141 13.19 7.23 2.71
CA HIS A 141 14.50 7.87 2.72
C HIS A 141 15.16 7.98 1.33
N VAL A 142 14.79 7.13 0.38
CA VAL A 142 15.35 7.16 -0.99
C VAL A 142 14.71 8.23 -1.86
N GLY A 143 13.39 8.24 -1.92
CA GLY A 143 12.61 9.13 -2.80
C GLY A 143 11.51 9.89 -2.07
N GLY A 144 11.41 9.73 -0.77
CA GLY A 144 10.29 10.20 0.02
C GLY A 144 9.00 9.43 -0.31
N TRP A 145 7.88 9.92 0.20
CA TRP A 145 6.55 9.44 -0.17
C TRP A 145 5.85 10.49 -1.04
N PRO A 146 6.11 10.49 -2.35
CA PRO A 146 5.57 11.50 -3.25
C PRO A 146 4.07 11.34 -3.44
N ILE A 147 3.41 12.48 -3.68
CA ILE A 147 2.04 12.52 -4.15
C ILE A 147 1.96 13.16 -5.54
N PRO A 148 1.06 12.73 -6.41
CA PRO A 148 0.88 13.40 -7.70
C PRO A 148 0.16 14.73 -7.52
N ARG A 149 0.67 15.78 -8.17
CA ARG A 149 0.02 17.11 -8.22
C ARG A 149 -1.42 16.97 -8.73
N GLY A 150 -2.34 17.61 -8.07
CA GLY A 150 -3.77 17.53 -8.39
C GLY A 150 -4.47 16.24 -7.91
N GLY A 151 -3.73 15.24 -7.44
CA GLY A 151 -4.24 14.01 -6.86
C GLY A 151 -3.89 12.74 -7.63
N SER A 152 -4.18 11.58 -7.03
CA SER A 152 -3.87 10.25 -7.59
C SER A 152 -4.54 9.97 -8.95
N GLY A 153 -5.61 10.68 -9.27
CA GLY A 153 -6.26 10.62 -10.59
C GLY A 153 -5.32 10.96 -11.76
N ALA A 154 -4.26 11.76 -11.53
CA ALA A 154 -3.27 12.06 -12.55
C ALA A 154 -2.53 10.80 -13.05
N ILE A 155 -2.22 9.87 -12.14
CA ILE A 155 -1.60 8.58 -12.53
C ILE A 155 -2.57 7.75 -13.37
N THR A 156 -3.83 7.67 -12.95
CA THR A 156 -4.87 6.92 -13.68
C THR A 156 -5.11 7.53 -15.07
N ALA A 157 -5.18 8.85 -15.16
CA ALA A 157 -5.34 9.55 -16.45
C ALA A 157 -4.19 9.24 -17.41
N ALA A 158 -2.94 9.31 -16.94
CA ALA A 158 -1.76 8.98 -17.74
C ALA A 158 -1.77 7.51 -18.23
N LEU A 159 -2.25 6.57 -17.41
CA LEU A 159 -2.38 5.16 -17.80
C LEU A 159 -3.49 4.94 -18.83
N ILE A 160 -4.60 5.67 -18.70
CA ILE A 160 -5.71 5.64 -19.64
C ILE A 160 -5.28 6.18 -20.99
N GLU A 161 -4.58 7.31 -21.00
CA GLU A 161 -4.05 7.91 -22.20
C GLU A 161 -3.11 6.95 -22.95
N ASP A 162 -2.16 6.35 -22.25
CA ASP A 162 -1.26 5.32 -22.78
C ASP A 162 -2.03 4.14 -23.42
N LEU A 163 -3.06 3.65 -22.72
CA LEU A 163 -3.90 2.57 -23.25
C LEU A 163 -4.59 2.95 -24.56
N ILE A 164 -5.14 4.17 -24.62
CA ILE A 164 -5.84 4.67 -25.80
C ILE A 164 -4.87 4.92 -26.97
N GLU A 165 -3.69 5.49 -26.72
CA GLU A 165 -2.62 5.66 -27.70
C GLU A 165 -2.22 4.35 -28.36
N HIS A 166 -2.23 3.25 -27.59
CA HIS A 166 -1.98 1.89 -28.09
C HIS A 166 -3.22 1.20 -28.67
N GLY A 167 -4.30 1.90 -28.93
CA GLY A 167 -5.53 1.38 -29.55
C GLY A 167 -6.45 0.64 -28.57
N GLY A 168 -6.21 0.74 -27.28
CA GLY A 168 -7.10 0.20 -26.25
C GLY A 168 -8.42 0.95 -26.15
N ARG A 169 -9.43 0.30 -25.57
CA ARG A 169 -10.76 0.90 -25.33
C ARG A 169 -11.14 0.72 -23.87
N ILE A 170 -11.90 1.65 -23.34
CA ILE A 170 -12.44 1.62 -21.98
C ILE A 170 -13.96 1.67 -22.08
N GLU A 171 -14.61 0.70 -21.48
CA GLU A 171 -16.07 0.64 -21.34
C GLU A 171 -16.43 0.80 -19.87
N THR A 172 -17.07 1.90 -19.54
CA THR A 172 -17.58 2.19 -18.19
C THR A 172 -19.06 1.82 -18.08
N GLY A 173 -19.55 1.64 -16.84
CA GLY A 173 -20.94 1.27 -16.61
C GLY A 173 -21.30 -0.15 -17.05
N THR A 174 -20.30 -1.01 -17.33
CA THR A 174 -20.48 -2.38 -17.80
C THR A 174 -20.00 -3.35 -16.71
N PRO A 175 -20.84 -3.65 -15.71
CA PRO A 175 -20.45 -4.58 -14.65
C PRO A 175 -20.30 -6.00 -15.18
N VAL A 176 -19.24 -6.69 -14.75
CA VAL A 176 -18.99 -8.11 -15.04
C VAL A 176 -19.30 -8.91 -13.78
N ALA A 177 -20.43 -9.59 -13.74
CA ALA A 177 -20.87 -10.39 -12.61
C ALA A 177 -20.67 -11.89 -12.84
N SER A 178 -20.61 -12.33 -14.08
CA SER A 178 -20.47 -13.73 -14.48
C SER A 178 -19.59 -13.89 -15.72
N ALA A 179 -19.16 -15.12 -16.01
CA ALA A 179 -18.45 -15.43 -17.24
C ALA A 179 -19.25 -15.14 -18.51
N GLY A 180 -20.58 -15.14 -18.43
CA GLY A 180 -21.47 -14.80 -19.56
C GLY A 180 -21.42 -13.32 -19.98
N ASP A 181 -20.97 -12.44 -19.09
CA ASP A 181 -20.85 -11.00 -19.37
C ASP A 181 -19.55 -10.66 -20.12
N ILE A 182 -18.64 -11.62 -20.25
CA ILE A 182 -17.33 -11.45 -20.86
C ILE A 182 -17.41 -11.76 -22.34
N PRO A 183 -17.04 -10.82 -23.24
CA PRO A 183 -17.02 -11.10 -24.67
C PRO A 183 -15.98 -12.18 -25.02
N PRO A 184 -16.16 -12.91 -26.12
CA PRO A 184 -15.17 -13.86 -26.60
C PRO A 184 -13.79 -13.19 -26.73
N THR A 185 -12.81 -13.70 -26.04
CA THR A 185 -11.46 -13.14 -26.00
C THR A 185 -10.41 -14.26 -25.98
N ARG A 186 -9.23 -14.00 -26.54
CA ARG A 186 -8.09 -14.89 -26.46
C ARG A 186 -7.46 -14.90 -25.07
N VAL A 187 -7.41 -13.73 -24.42
CA VAL A 187 -6.83 -13.55 -23.09
C VAL A 187 -7.74 -12.67 -22.25
N LEU A 188 -7.97 -13.09 -21.01
CA LEU A 188 -8.70 -12.35 -20.00
C LEU A 188 -7.77 -12.08 -18.82
N LEU A 189 -7.65 -10.81 -18.42
CA LEU A 189 -6.97 -10.39 -17.20
C LEU A 189 -8.00 -9.80 -16.25
N LEU A 190 -8.10 -10.36 -15.05
CA LEU A 190 -9.01 -9.90 -14.00
C LEU A 190 -8.22 -9.12 -12.95
N ASP A 191 -8.51 -7.82 -12.81
CA ASP A 191 -8.00 -6.97 -11.73
C ASP A 191 -9.06 -6.83 -10.64
N THR A 192 -9.26 -7.92 -9.89
CA THR A 192 -10.25 -7.98 -8.80
C THR A 192 -9.77 -8.87 -7.66
N SER A 193 -10.55 -9.02 -6.57
CA SER A 193 -10.20 -9.94 -5.49
C SER A 193 -10.24 -11.41 -5.96
N ALA A 194 -9.53 -12.28 -5.25
CA ALA A 194 -9.53 -13.70 -5.53
C ALA A 194 -10.95 -14.30 -5.45
N ASN A 195 -11.71 -13.90 -4.44
CA ASN A 195 -13.09 -14.36 -4.22
C ASN A 195 -14.03 -13.89 -5.33
N THR A 196 -13.91 -12.64 -5.76
CA THR A 196 -14.69 -12.05 -6.86
C THR A 196 -14.35 -12.75 -8.18
N ALA A 197 -13.08 -13.00 -8.47
CA ALA A 197 -12.67 -13.77 -9.64
C ALA A 197 -13.29 -15.19 -9.65
N ALA A 198 -13.32 -15.84 -8.47
CA ALA A 198 -13.99 -17.15 -8.33
C ALA A 198 -15.50 -17.08 -8.54
N ALA A 199 -16.15 -16.00 -8.14
CA ALA A 199 -17.58 -15.78 -8.35
C ALA A 199 -17.89 -15.55 -9.84
N ILE A 200 -17.12 -14.69 -10.51
CA ILE A 200 -17.29 -14.39 -11.95
C ILE A 200 -17.09 -15.64 -12.80
N LEU A 201 -16.02 -16.40 -12.56
CA LEU A 201 -15.64 -17.52 -13.42
C LEU A 201 -16.38 -18.81 -13.12
N GLY A 202 -16.89 -19.00 -11.90
CA GLY A 202 -17.70 -20.15 -11.51
C GLY A 202 -17.07 -21.52 -11.89
N ASP A 203 -17.82 -22.30 -12.66
CA ASP A 203 -17.44 -23.66 -13.09
C ASP A 203 -16.40 -23.68 -14.23
N HIS A 204 -16.02 -22.51 -14.78
CA HIS A 204 -14.93 -22.43 -15.76
C HIS A 204 -13.55 -22.59 -15.11
N LEU A 205 -13.47 -22.59 -13.77
CA LEU A 205 -12.22 -22.80 -13.05
C LEU A 205 -11.98 -24.28 -12.74
N PRO A 206 -10.72 -24.77 -12.86
CA PRO A 206 -10.34 -26.06 -12.32
C PRO A 206 -10.68 -26.16 -10.82
N PRO A 207 -11.17 -27.29 -10.30
CA PRO A 207 -11.65 -27.39 -8.90
C PRO A 207 -10.62 -26.97 -7.84
N ARG A 208 -9.33 -27.21 -8.09
CA ARG A 208 -8.25 -26.82 -7.18
C ARG A 208 -8.06 -25.29 -7.15
N VAL A 209 -8.13 -24.65 -8.31
CA VAL A 209 -8.02 -23.19 -8.44
C VAL A 209 -9.24 -22.52 -7.80
N SER A 210 -10.45 -22.97 -8.17
CA SER A 210 -11.70 -22.46 -7.57
C SER A 210 -11.68 -22.53 -6.05
N ARG A 211 -11.25 -23.66 -5.48
CA ARG A 211 -11.12 -23.80 -4.02
C ARG A 211 -10.11 -22.82 -3.43
N ALA A 212 -8.93 -22.66 -4.05
CA ALA A 212 -7.91 -21.75 -3.57
C ALA A 212 -8.38 -20.30 -3.57
N LEU A 213 -9.05 -19.86 -4.63
CA LEU A 213 -9.59 -18.51 -4.74
C LEU A 213 -10.74 -18.26 -3.73
N LYS A 214 -11.68 -19.19 -3.62
CA LYS A 214 -12.83 -19.08 -2.69
C LYS A 214 -12.43 -19.06 -1.22
N HIS A 215 -11.31 -19.67 -0.86
CA HIS A 215 -10.80 -19.73 0.52
C HIS A 215 -9.57 -18.85 0.72
N PHE A 216 -9.28 -17.95 -0.22
CA PHE A 216 -8.17 -17.02 -0.04
C PHE A 216 -8.47 -16.08 1.11
N PRO A 217 -7.64 -16.07 2.18
CA PRO A 217 -8.00 -15.39 3.42
C PRO A 217 -7.89 -13.89 3.28
N HIS A 218 -8.90 -13.18 3.76
CA HIS A 218 -8.89 -11.73 3.88
C HIS A 218 -8.02 -11.23 5.05
N GLY A 219 -7.54 -10.00 4.93
CA GLY A 219 -6.88 -9.23 5.99
C GLY A 219 -7.88 -8.58 6.95
N GLY A 220 -7.43 -7.60 7.71
CA GLY A 220 -8.30 -6.67 8.42
C GLY A 220 -9.04 -5.75 7.44
N GLY A 221 -10.09 -5.10 7.90
CA GLY A 221 -10.81 -4.08 7.14
C GLY A 221 -10.16 -2.70 7.30
N ALA A 222 -10.26 -1.89 6.27
CA ALA A 222 -10.05 -0.45 6.32
C ALA A 222 -11.41 0.25 6.19
N ALA A 223 -11.73 1.12 7.14
CA ALA A 223 -12.91 1.97 7.10
C ALA A 223 -12.45 3.42 6.90
N LYS A 224 -12.99 4.10 5.91
CA LYS A 224 -12.49 5.38 5.39
C LYS A 224 -13.29 6.56 5.93
N VAL A 225 -12.63 7.69 6.15
CA VAL A 225 -13.27 8.99 6.41
C VAL A 225 -12.64 10.05 5.53
N ASP A 226 -13.45 10.73 4.75
CA ASP A 226 -13.08 11.95 4.03
C ASP A 226 -13.54 13.16 4.85
N LEU A 227 -12.70 14.17 4.94
CA LEU A 227 -12.93 15.36 5.75
C LEU A 227 -12.63 16.61 4.93
N VAL A 228 -13.34 17.67 5.24
CA VAL A 228 -13.06 19.03 4.77
C VAL A 228 -12.82 19.90 5.99
N LEU A 229 -11.65 20.51 6.08
CA LEU A 229 -11.27 21.36 7.21
C LEU A 229 -11.19 22.83 6.80
N SER A 230 -11.49 23.70 7.75
CA SER A 230 -11.34 25.17 7.60
C SER A 230 -9.90 25.66 7.75
N ASP A 231 -9.02 24.84 8.38
CA ASP A 231 -7.59 25.18 8.58
C ASP A 231 -6.76 23.90 8.69
N ALA A 232 -5.44 24.06 8.87
CA ALA A 232 -4.51 22.97 9.10
C ALA A 232 -4.81 22.24 10.42
N ILE A 233 -4.54 20.94 10.45
CA ILE A 233 -4.70 20.14 11.67
C ILE A 233 -3.77 20.70 12.77
N PRO A 234 -4.30 21.06 13.97
CA PRO A 234 -3.53 21.69 15.03
C PRO A 234 -2.76 20.66 15.87
N TRP A 235 -1.82 19.96 15.21
CA TRP A 235 -1.01 18.95 15.87
C TRP A 235 -0.32 19.51 17.12
N ARG A 236 -0.34 18.75 18.21
CA ARG A 236 0.38 19.13 19.45
C ARG A 236 1.87 19.34 19.22
N ASP A 237 2.47 18.57 18.34
CA ASP A 237 3.81 18.74 17.82
C ASP A 237 3.71 19.21 16.36
N ALA A 238 4.15 20.45 16.11
CA ALA A 238 3.98 21.09 14.81
C ALA A 238 4.73 20.37 13.67
N GLU A 239 5.81 19.64 13.97
CA GLU A 239 6.56 18.89 12.95
C GLU A 239 5.72 17.75 12.35
N VAL A 240 4.70 17.24 13.05
CA VAL A 240 3.75 16.24 12.49
C VAL A 240 3.04 16.80 11.25
N GLY A 241 2.76 18.10 11.24
CA GLY A 241 2.14 18.80 10.12
C GLY A 241 3.03 18.94 8.87
N LEU A 242 4.30 18.55 8.93
CA LEU A 242 5.22 18.55 7.77
C LEU A 242 5.25 17.21 7.04
N ALA A 243 4.63 16.19 7.61
CA ALA A 243 4.61 14.86 7.03
C ALA A 243 3.40 14.67 6.10
N GLY A 244 3.61 14.02 4.96
CA GLY A 244 2.55 13.68 4.02
C GLY A 244 1.56 12.64 4.58
N THR A 245 2.01 11.83 5.55
CA THR A 245 1.19 10.80 6.20
C THR A 245 1.47 10.77 7.71
N GLN A 246 0.41 10.68 8.50
CA GLN A 246 0.48 10.52 9.95
C GLN A 246 -0.09 9.17 10.37
N HIS A 247 0.66 8.45 11.24
CA HIS A 247 0.22 7.18 11.81
C HIS A 247 -0.27 7.42 13.25
N LEU A 248 -1.56 7.33 13.48
CA LEU A 248 -2.17 7.54 14.79
C LEU A 248 -2.48 6.19 15.45
N GLY A 249 -1.79 5.89 16.52
CA GLY A 249 -2.00 4.63 17.24
C GLY A 249 -1.34 4.66 18.63
N GLY A 250 -0.55 5.71 18.88
CA GLY A 250 0.21 5.87 20.12
C GLY A 250 1.47 5.02 20.15
N THR A 251 1.70 4.34 21.28
CA THR A 251 2.90 3.54 21.49
C THR A 251 2.90 2.25 20.66
N ARG A 252 4.10 1.67 20.49
CA ARG A 252 4.28 0.34 19.88
C ARG A 252 3.29 -0.68 20.41
N ARG A 253 3.15 -0.75 21.75
CA ARG A 253 2.27 -1.72 22.39
C ARG A 253 0.80 -1.49 22.08
N GLN A 254 0.36 -0.24 22.09
CA GLN A 254 -1.02 0.11 21.77
C GLN A 254 -1.37 -0.31 20.35
N MET A 255 -0.52 0.02 19.37
CA MET A 255 -0.72 -0.37 17.97
C MET A 255 -0.73 -1.90 17.80
N ALA A 256 0.22 -2.63 18.43
CA ALA A 256 0.26 -4.09 18.34
C ALA A 256 -0.98 -4.77 18.93
N LEU A 257 -1.55 -4.24 20.01
CA LEU A 257 -2.79 -4.73 20.59
C LEU A 257 -3.99 -4.44 19.70
N ALA A 258 -4.07 -3.21 19.17
CA ALA A 258 -5.14 -2.82 18.23
C ALA A 258 -5.16 -3.72 16.99
N GLU A 259 -4.02 -3.92 16.35
CA GLU A 259 -3.90 -4.83 15.21
C GLU A 259 -4.22 -6.30 15.56
N ALA A 260 -3.85 -6.75 16.75
CA ALA A 260 -4.19 -8.09 17.21
C ALA A 260 -5.71 -8.27 17.39
N ASP A 261 -6.41 -7.24 17.85
CA ASP A 261 -7.87 -7.28 18.02
C ASP A 261 -8.58 -7.25 16.67
N VAL A 262 -8.13 -6.42 15.74
CA VAL A 262 -8.62 -6.42 14.34
C VAL A 262 -8.51 -7.83 13.73
N MET A 263 -7.37 -8.48 13.91
CA MET A 263 -7.14 -9.82 13.37
C MET A 263 -7.94 -10.95 14.07
N LYS A 264 -8.55 -10.65 15.22
CA LYS A 264 -9.53 -11.54 15.90
C LYS A 264 -10.97 -11.23 15.50
N GLY A 265 -11.20 -10.23 14.64
CA GLY A 265 -12.54 -9.78 14.23
C GLY A 265 -13.17 -8.76 15.17
N HIS A 266 -12.38 -8.06 15.98
CA HIS A 266 -12.84 -7.00 16.86
C HIS A 266 -12.27 -5.65 16.43
N THR A 267 -13.11 -4.66 16.23
CA THR A 267 -12.66 -3.28 16.01
C THR A 267 -12.35 -2.65 17.38
N PRO A 268 -11.09 -2.23 17.60
CA PRO A 268 -10.68 -1.62 18.87
C PRO A 268 -11.26 -0.20 19.03
N ASP A 269 -11.45 0.25 20.26
CA ASP A 269 -11.90 1.63 20.56
C ASP A 269 -10.86 2.68 20.13
N ARG A 270 -9.59 2.30 20.06
CA ARG A 270 -8.47 3.14 19.61
C ARG A 270 -7.70 2.43 18.50
N PRO A 271 -8.25 2.40 17.29
CA PRO A 271 -7.62 1.74 16.15
C PRO A 271 -6.34 2.47 15.72
N VAL A 272 -5.51 1.78 14.95
CA VAL A 272 -4.52 2.47 14.13
C VAL A 272 -5.27 3.24 13.04
N VAL A 273 -4.94 4.53 12.91
CA VAL A 273 -5.52 5.41 11.89
C VAL A 273 -4.39 6.02 11.08
N LEU A 274 -4.51 5.96 9.77
CA LEU A 274 -3.67 6.73 8.86
C LEU A 274 -4.42 7.99 8.45
N VAL A 275 -3.72 9.13 8.50
CA VAL A 275 -4.24 10.42 8.06
C VAL A 275 -3.33 10.97 6.98
N SER A 276 -3.88 11.63 5.98
CA SER A 276 -3.13 12.37 4.98
C SER A 276 -3.77 13.72 4.73
N ASP A 277 -2.94 14.76 4.85
CA ASP A 277 -3.24 16.10 4.37
C ASP A 277 -2.45 16.36 3.08
N PRO A 278 -3.05 16.17 1.91
CA PRO A 278 -2.33 16.39 0.66
C PRO A 278 -1.93 17.84 0.42
N THR A 279 -2.53 18.80 1.13
CA THR A 279 -2.21 20.23 0.97
C THR A 279 -0.84 20.61 1.53
N ILE A 280 -0.24 19.74 2.35
CA ILE A 280 1.12 19.92 2.86
C ILE A 280 2.13 19.94 1.70
N ALA A 281 2.00 19.00 0.77
CA ALA A 281 2.87 18.90 -0.39
C ALA A 281 2.29 19.64 -1.62
N ASP A 282 0.98 19.62 -1.81
CA ASP A 282 0.29 20.26 -2.93
C ASP A 282 -0.76 21.28 -2.45
N PRO A 283 -0.37 22.54 -2.20
CA PRO A 283 -1.31 23.58 -1.77
C PRO A 283 -2.47 23.83 -2.74
N THR A 284 -2.35 23.44 -4.01
CA THR A 284 -3.43 23.60 -5.01
C THR A 284 -4.64 22.72 -4.74
N ARG A 285 -4.50 21.73 -3.83
CA ARG A 285 -5.59 20.88 -3.36
C ARG A 285 -6.57 21.62 -2.44
N ALA A 286 -6.11 22.68 -1.77
CA ALA A 286 -6.99 23.57 -1.03
C ALA A 286 -7.84 24.41 -1.99
N ARG A 287 -9.15 24.52 -1.71
CA ARG A 287 -10.07 25.35 -2.49
C ARG A 287 -10.87 26.25 -1.56
N HIS A 288 -10.92 27.54 -1.86
CA HIS A 288 -11.64 28.53 -1.04
C HIS A 288 -11.23 28.54 0.44
N GLY A 289 -9.95 28.28 0.73
CA GLY A 289 -9.43 28.15 2.09
C GLY A 289 -9.74 26.81 2.76
N LEU A 290 -10.48 25.92 2.14
CA LEU A 290 -10.82 24.59 2.67
C LEU A 290 -9.78 23.55 2.26
N ARG A 291 -9.47 22.65 3.19
CA ARG A 291 -8.45 21.59 3.04
C ARG A 291 -9.11 20.22 3.00
N PRO A 292 -8.92 19.43 1.93
CA PRO A 292 -9.36 18.05 1.91
C PRO A 292 -8.38 17.18 2.71
N ILE A 293 -8.91 16.40 3.63
CA ILE A 293 -8.17 15.39 4.40
C ILE A 293 -8.82 14.04 4.13
N TRP A 294 -8.03 13.00 4.04
CA TRP A 294 -8.55 11.66 4.07
C TRP A 294 -7.87 10.83 5.16
N ALA A 295 -8.62 9.94 5.75
CA ALA A 295 -8.12 9.03 6.76
C ALA A 295 -8.76 7.66 6.59
N TYR A 296 -8.12 6.63 7.11
CA TYR A 296 -8.75 5.34 7.32
C TYR A 296 -8.30 4.70 8.63
N ALA A 297 -9.22 3.99 9.24
CA ALA A 297 -8.98 3.23 10.46
C ALA A 297 -8.85 1.74 10.13
N HIS A 298 -7.96 1.04 10.84
CA HIS A 298 -7.93 -0.42 10.82
C HIS A 298 -9.06 -0.95 11.72
N VAL A 299 -9.97 -1.69 11.11
CA VAL A 299 -11.16 -2.22 11.76
C VAL A 299 -11.29 -3.73 11.48
N ALA A 300 -12.22 -4.39 12.15
CA ALA A 300 -12.53 -5.78 11.83
C ALA A 300 -12.93 -5.92 10.35
N PHE A 301 -12.60 -7.07 9.76
CA PHE A 301 -13.08 -7.39 8.42
C PHE A 301 -14.61 -7.31 8.37
N ASP A 302 -15.13 -6.65 7.36
CA ASP A 302 -16.57 -6.50 7.11
C ASP A 302 -17.35 -5.75 8.22
N ASP A 303 -16.66 -4.89 8.99
CA ASP A 303 -17.31 -4.06 10.03
C ASP A 303 -18.29 -3.07 9.40
N PRO A 304 -19.60 -3.12 9.72
CA PRO A 304 -20.60 -2.23 9.14
C PRO A 304 -20.72 -0.87 9.85
N ARG A 305 -19.97 -0.64 10.93
CA ARG A 305 -20.07 0.59 11.72
C ARG A 305 -19.45 1.76 10.98
N ASP A 306 -20.09 2.92 11.09
CA ASP A 306 -19.53 4.19 10.63
C ASP A 306 -18.23 4.50 11.39
N PRO A 307 -17.09 4.69 10.70
CA PRO A 307 -15.80 4.93 11.34
C PRO A 307 -15.58 6.38 11.78
N THR A 308 -16.51 7.30 11.46
CA THR A 308 -16.29 8.74 11.61
C THR A 308 -15.83 9.09 13.02
N GLU A 309 -16.58 8.67 14.04
CA GLU A 309 -16.26 9.01 15.43
C GLU A 309 -14.93 8.38 15.91
N LEU A 310 -14.62 7.17 15.45
CA LEU A 310 -13.34 6.51 15.76
C LEU A 310 -12.15 7.32 15.20
N VAL A 311 -12.25 7.79 13.96
CA VAL A 311 -11.21 8.59 13.29
C VAL A 311 -11.09 9.96 13.93
N LEU A 312 -12.21 10.69 14.12
CA LEU A 312 -12.21 12.01 14.75
C LEU A 312 -11.59 11.96 16.15
N SER A 313 -11.94 10.95 16.96
CA SER A 313 -11.40 10.77 18.30
C SER A 313 -9.89 10.50 18.30
N GLN A 314 -9.38 9.74 17.34
CA GLN A 314 -7.95 9.49 17.22
C GLN A 314 -7.19 10.73 16.76
N ILE A 315 -7.72 11.54 15.86
CA ILE A 315 -7.10 12.80 15.44
C ILE A 315 -7.09 13.80 16.61
N GLU A 316 -8.24 14.00 17.27
CA GLU A 316 -8.38 14.90 18.42
C GLU A 316 -7.43 14.56 19.57
N ARG A 317 -7.14 13.26 19.77
CA ARG A 317 -6.17 12.78 20.79
C ARG A 317 -4.78 13.41 20.63
N PHE A 318 -4.33 13.63 19.39
CA PHE A 318 -3.01 14.15 19.08
C PHE A 318 -3.03 15.60 18.58
N ALA A 319 -4.20 16.11 18.24
CA ALA A 319 -4.46 17.46 17.72
C ALA A 319 -5.68 18.07 18.43
N PRO A 320 -5.55 18.50 19.70
CA PRO A 320 -6.66 19.09 20.44
C PRO A 320 -7.23 20.33 19.75
N GLY A 321 -8.57 20.39 19.63
CA GLY A 321 -9.28 21.44 18.89
C GLY A 321 -9.49 21.13 17.40
N PHE A 322 -9.07 19.94 16.95
CA PHE A 322 -9.27 19.50 15.57
C PHE A 322 -10.75 19.48 15.16
N ARG A 323 -11.62 19.04 16.07
CA ARG A 323 -13.07 18.92 15.79
C ARG A 323 -13.71 20.26 15.41
N ASP A 324 -13.23 21.37 15.95
CA ASP A 324 -13.76 22.69 15.66
C ASP A 324 -13.43 23.15 14.23
N LEU A 325 -12.46 22.51 13.57
CA LEU A 325 -12.05 22.80 12.20
C LEU A 325 -12.82 21.99 11.15
N VAL A 326 -13.57 20.95 11.56
CA VAL A 326 -14.29 20.07 10.64
C VAL A 326 -15.51 20.79 10.08
N VAL A 327 -15.47 21.09 8.79
CA VAL A 327 -16.59 21.72 8.05
C VAL A 327 -17.56 20.66 7.54
N ASP A 328 -17.02 19.55 7.05
CA ASP A 328 -17.82 18.40 6.56
C ASP A 328 -17.02 17.12 6.70
N CYS A 329 -17.70 16.00 6.84
CA CYS A 329 -17.07 14.67 6.88
C CYS A 329 -18.00 13.59 6.35
N ARG A 330 -17.40 12.55 5.78
CA ARG A 330 -18.12 11.38 5.30
C ARG A 330 -17.37 10.10 5.65
N GLY A 331 -18.00 9.26 6.47
CA GLY A 331 -17.55 7.91 6.77
C GLY A 331 -18.00 6.89 5.71
N VAL A 332 -17.15 5.90 5.47
CA VAL A 332 -17.47 4.69 4.69
C VAL A 332 -17.00 3.51 5.50
N SER A 333 -17.94 2.64 5.91
CA SER A 333 -17.64 1.44 6.69
C SER A 333 -16.79 0.44 5.90
N ALA A 334 -16.12 -0.48 6.59
CA ALA A 334 -15.39 -1.57 5.91
C ALA A 334 -16.35 -2.43 5.06
N HIS A 335 -17.57 -2.64 5.53
CA HIS A 335 -18.62 -3.34 4.77
C HIS A 335 -18.97 -2.61 3.47
N ASP A 336 -19.07 -1.29 3.49
CA ASP A 336 -19.52 -0.48 2.35
C ASP A 336 -18.42 -0.17 1.34
N MET A 337 -17.16 -0.49 1.65
CA MET A 337 -16.03 -0.28 0.70
C MET A 337 -16.24 -0.96 -0.65
N VAL A 338 -17.00 -2.06 -0.70
CA VAL A 338 -17.36 -2.74 -1.96
C VAL A 338 -18.18 -1.87 -2.92
N HIS A 339 -18.92 -0.88 -2.41
CA HIS A 339 -19.67 0.06 -3.23
C HIS A 339 -18.76 1.08 -3.91
N HIS A 340 -17.59 1.35 -3.30
CA HIS A 340 -16.56 2.19 -3.91
C HIS A 340 -15.74 1.40 -4.96
N ASN A 341 -15.34 0.18 -4.62
CA ASN A 341 -14.65 -0.75 -5.52
C ASN A 341 -15.00 -2.20 -5.15
N PRO A 342 -15.66 -2.97 -6.04
CA PRO A 342 -16.07 -4.36 -5.79
C PRO A 342 -14.93 -5.31 -5.38
N ALA A 343 -13.68 -4.93 -5.62
CA ALA A 343 -12.52 -5.72 -5.19
C ALA A 343 -12.24 -5.60 -3.68
N LEU A 344 -12.72 -4.53 -3.01
CA LEU A 344 -12.45 -4.22 -1.60
C LEU A 344 -13.44 -4.93 -0.66
N VAL A 345 -13.54 -6.24 -0.78
CA VAL A 345 -14.47 -7.07 -0.01
C VAL A 345 -14.19 -6.94 1.49
N GLY A 346 -15.20 -6.53 2.26
CA GLY A 346 -15.09 -6.35 3.71
C GLY A 346 -14.06 -5.31 4.14
N GLY A 347 -13.72 -4.36 3.24
CA GLY A 347 -12.72 -3.34 3.49
C GLY A 347 -11.27 -3.84 3.39
N ASP A 348 -11.02 -5.06 2.93
CA ASP A 348 -9.66 -5.58 2.72
C ASP A 348 -8.98 -4.89 1.53
N ILE A 349 -8.31 -3.76 1.80
CA ILE A 349 -7.58 -3.00 0.79
C ILE A 349 -6.32 -3.71 0.26
N GLY A 350 -5.88 -4.77 0.94
CA GLY A 350 -4.74 -5.59 0.53
C GLY A 350 -5.11 -6.72 -0.44
N LEU A 351 -6.41 -6.94 -0.68
CA LEU A 351 -6.95 -8.06 -1.46
C LEU A 351 -6.40 -9.41 -0.99
N GLY A 352 -6.32 -9.57 0.33
CA GLY A 352 -5.88 -10.78 1.00
C GLY A 352 -4.79 -10.56 2.05
N ARG A 353 -4.87 -11.37 3.12
CA ARG A 353 -3.96 -11.31 4.28
C ARG A 353 -2.50 -11.43 3.89
N LEU A 354 -1.66 -10.57 4.46
CA LEU A 354 -0.21 -10.69 4.39
C LEU A 354 0.28 -11.67 5.47
N SER A 355 0.58 -12.90 5.07
CA SER A 355 1.25 -13.91 5.90
C SER A 355 2.41 -14.53 5.13
N MET A 356 3.35 -15.20 5.80
CA MET A 356 4.46 -15.88 5.13
C MET A 356 3.99 -16.84 4.05
N TRP A 357 2.95 -17.62 4.35
CA TRP A 357 2.38 -18.55 3.37
C TRP A 357 1.79 -17.80 2.16
N ASN A 358 1.01 -16.77 2.42
CA ASN A 358 0.37 -16.00 1.35
C ASN A 358 1.36 -15.16 0.54
N LEU A 359 2.51 -14.79 1.07
CA LEU A 359 3.58 -14.15 0.29
C LEU A 359 4.17 -15.12 -0.76
N VAL A 360 4.21 -16.43 -0.43
CA VAL A 360 4.74 -17.46 -1.33
C VAL A 360 3.65 -18.08 -2.20
N ALA A 361 2.44 -18.29 -1.67
CA ALA A 361 1.34 -19.02 -2.31
C ALA A 361 0.13 -18.12 -2.60
N ARG A 362 0.35 -16.94 -3.16
CA ARG A 362 -0.66 -15.91 -3.44
C ARG A 362 -1.09 -15.92 -4.92
N PRO A 363 -2.36 -16.12 -5.25
CA PRO A 363 -3.42 -16.77 -4.47
C PRO A 363 -3.29 -18.29 -4.48
N THR A 364 -2.38 -18.84 -5.26
CA THR A 364 -2.10 -20.27 -5.39
C THR A 364 -0.59 -20.54 -5.30
N PRO A 365 -0.17 -21.77 -4.90
CA PRO A 365 1.24 -22.16 -4.91
C PRO A 365 1.77 -22.51 -6.32
N ALA A 366 0.99 -22.26 -7.39
CA ALA A 366 1.39 -22.57 -8.75
C ALA A 366 2.65 -21.83 -9.18
N PHE A 367 3.46 -22.39 -10.09
CA PHE A 367 4.65 -21.74 -10.64
C PHE A 367 4.30 -20.43 -11.36
N ASN A 368 3.17 -20.40 -12.08
CA ASN A 368 2.58 -19.17 -12.60
C ASN A 368 1.34 -18.81 -11.75
N PRO A 369 1.49 -18.00 -10.70
CA PRO A 369 0.40 -17.69 -9.77
C PRO A 369 -0.69 -16.78 -10.37
N TYR A 370 -0.39 -16.14 -11.49
CA TYR A 370 -1.33 -15.28 -12.21
C TYR A 370 -2.32 -16.09 -13.05
N HIS A 371 -1.90 -17.25 -13.56
CA HIS A 371 -2.72 -18.09 -14.45
C HIS A 371 -3.78 -18.88 -13.69
N LEU A 372 -5.04 -18.77 -14.11
CA LEU A 372 -6.17 -19.44 -13.49
C LEU A 372 -6.65 -20.65 -14.32
N ALA A 373 -6.98 -20.43 -15.59
CA ALA A 373 -7.44 -21.46 -16.51
C ALA A 373 -7.39 -20.97 -17.97
N GLY A 374 -7.09 -21.81 -18.93
CA GLY A 374 -7.06 -21.41 -20.35
C GLY A 374 -6.23 -20.13 -20.56
N GLY A 375 -6.78 -19.13 -21.25
CA GLY A 375 -6.20 -17.80 -21.40
C GLY A 375 -6.58 -16.80 -20.29
N THR A 376 -7.05 -17.28 -19.12
CA THR A 376 -7.55 -16.43 -18.03
C THR A 376 -6.51 -16.28 -16.92
N TYR A 377 -6.31 -15.01 -16.47
CA TYR A 377 -5.31 -14.62 -15.51
C TYR A 377 -5.89 -13.66 -14.47
N LEU A 378 -5.32 -13.67 -13.26
CA LEU A 378 -5.55 -12.67 -12.21
C LEU A 378 -4.33 -11.73 -12.17
N CYS A 379 -4.56 -10.42 -12.10
CA CYS A 379 -3.48 -9.43 -12.15
C CYS A 379 -3.53 -8.37 -11.04
N SER A 380 -4.42 -8.57 -10.07
CA SER A 380 -4.59 -7.67 -8.92
C SER A 380 -3.57 -7.94 -7.79
N SER A 381 -3.69 -7.16 -6.71
CA SER A 381 -2.95 -7.37 -5.45
C SER A 381 -3.17 -8.75 -4.82
N ALA A 382 -4.19 -9.50 -5.24
CA ALA A 382 -4.35 -10.91 -4.86
C ALA A 382 -3.29 -11.83 -5.47
N THR A 383 -2.41 -11.33 -6.35
CA THR A 383 -1.26 -12.03 -6.93
C THR A 383 0.07 -11.41 -6.48
N PRO A 384 1.23 -12.09 -6.65
CA PRO A 384 2.52 -11.49 -6.32
C PRO A 384 2.79 -10.19 -7.09
N PRO A 385 3.51 -9.23 -6.50
CA PRO A 385 4.17 -9.27 -5.18
C PRO A 385 3.22 -9.03 -4.00
N GLY A 386 1.97 -8.72 -4.22
CA GLY A 386 0.98 -8.41 -3.19
C GLY A 386 0.53 -6.94 -3.22
N PRO A 387 -0.03 -6.42 -2.12
CA PRO A 387 -0.58 -5.08 -2.06
C PRO A 387 0.49 -4.00 -2.14
N GLY A 388 0.10 -2.86 -2.71
CA GLY A 388 0.88 -1.65 -2.83
C GLY A 388 0.52 -0.87 -4.10
N VAL A 389 0.77 0.44 -4.09
CA VAL A 389 0.55 1.31 -5.25
C VAL A 389 1.78 1.26 -6.17
N HIS A 390 1.99 0.13 -6.83
CA HIS A 390 3.18 -0.10 -7.66
C HIS A 390 2.86 -0.71 -9.04
N GLY A 391 1.65 -1.23 -9.28
CA GLY A 391 1.25 -1.84 -10.56
C GLY A 391 1.99 -3.14 -10.94
N MET A 392 2.86 -3.68 -10.06
CA MET A 392 3.73 -4.80 -10.40
C MET A 392 3.00 -6.12 -10.63
N SER A 393 1.86 -6.33 -9.96
CA SER A 393 1.04 -7.53 -10.21
C SER A 393 0.55 -7.56 -11.65
N GLY A 394 0.05 -6.42 -12.16
CA GLY A 394 -0.36 -6.28 -13.56
C GLY A 394 0.81 -6.43 -14.53
N TRP A 395 1.96 -5.81 -14.21
CA TRP A 395 3.18 -5.93 -15.03
C TRP A 395 3.65 -7.38 -15.17
N HIS A 396 3.77 -8.11 -14.06
CA HIS A 396 4.21 -9.50 -14.08
C HIS A 396 3.19 -10.42 -14.77
N ALA A 397 1.89 -10.21 -14.53
CA ALA A 397 0.83 -10.94 -15.22
C ALA A 397 0.92 -10.72 -16.73
N ALA A 398 1.03 -9.47 -17.20
CA ALA A 398 1.15 -9.13 -18.61
C ALA A 398 2.37 -9.82 -19.26
N ARG A 399 3.55 -9.77 -18.62
CA ARG A 399 4.74 -10.48 -19.11
C ARG A 399 4.53 -11.99 -19.25
N ARG A 400 3.86 -12.60 -18.26
CA ARG A 400 3.55 -14.05 -18.31
C ARG A 400 2.56 -14.38 -19.42
N VAL A 401 1.58 -13.51 -19.65
CA VAL A 401 0.62 -13.62 -20.77
C VAL A 401 1.34 -13.52 -22.11
N LEU A 402 2.14 -12.46 -22.31
CA LEU A 402 2.87 -12.25 -23.57
C LEU A 402 3.77 -13.44 -23.92
N HIS A 403 4.48 -13.95 -22.93
CA HIS A 403 5.34 -15.11 -23.13
C HIS A 403 4.52 -16.38 -23.47
N ARG A 404 3.48 -16.68 -22.69
CA ARG A 404 2.75 -17.95 -22.79
C ARG A 404 1.78 -17.98 -23.97
N GLU A 405 1.01 -16.90 -24.17
CA GLU A 405 -0.09 -16.89 -25.15
C GLU A 405 0.35 -16.34 -26.52
N PHE A 406 1.46 -15.59 -26.55
CA PHE A 406 1.93 -14.95 -27.77
C PHE A 406 3.38 -15.31 -28.16
N GLY A 407 4.12 -16.03 -27.30
CA GLY A 407 5.52 -16.40 -27.55
C GLY A 407 6.50 -15.21 -27.48
N LEU A 408 6.10 -14.07 -26.91
CA LEU A 408 6.88 -12.86 -26.85
C LEU A 408 7.74 -12.84 -25.57
N THR A 409 9.05 -12.68 -25.74
CA THR A 409 10.04 -12.59 -24.62
C THR A 409 10.64 -11.19 -24.47
N ALA A 410 10.37 -10.29 -25.40
CA ALA A 410 10.94 -8.94 -25.38
C ALA A 410 10.48 -8.15 -24.14
N THR A 411 11.38 -7.33 -23.61
CA THR A 411 11.02 -6.30 -22.64
C THR A 411 10.20 -5.24 -23.36
N LEU A 412 9.00 -4.98 -22.86
CA LEU A 412 8.15 -3.93 -23.42
C LEU A 412 8.73 -2.56 -23.11
N ASP A 413 8.85 -1.71 -24.12
CA ASP A 413 9.10 -0.29 -23.91
C ASP A 413 7.75 0.39 -23.59
N LEU A 414 7.66 0.91 -22.37
CA LEU A 414 6.52 1.67 -21.88
C LEU A 414 6.79 3.18 -21.87
N SER A 415 7.76 3.65 -22.70
CA SER A 415 7.96 5.06 -22.96
C SER A 415 6.75 5.62 -23.73
N PRO A 416 6.42 6.92 -23.58
CA PRO A 416 5.45 7.57 -24.42
C PRO A 416 5.82 7.42 -25.89
N GLN A 417 4.83 7.14 -26.74
CA GLN A 417 5.06 7.14 -28.18
C GLN A 417 5.35 8.59 -28.65
N PRO A 418 6.33 8.81 -29.53
CA PRO A 418 6.50 10.12 -30.12
C PRO A 418 5.17 10.49 -30.83
N HIS A 419 4.59 11.63 -30.46
CA HIS A 419 3.40 12.13 -31.13
C HIS A 419 3.65 12.18 -32.63
N MET A 420 2.98 11.32 -33.40
CA MET A 420 2.95 11.46 -34.85
C MET A 420 2.21 12.76 -35.12
N GLN A 421 2.94 13.84 -35.45
CA GLN A 421 2.32 15.02 -36.02
C GLN A 421 1.62 14.55 -37.31
N ILE A 422 0.30 14.48 -37.23
CA ILE A 422 -0.51 14.31 -38.44
C ILE A 422 -0.33 15.64 -39.22
N VAL A 423 0.48 15.58 -40.25
CA VAL A 423 0.66 16.66 -41.22
C VAL A 423 -0.59 16.75 -42.13
#